data_f4d2594b9c0e44d247c96e3b868a6301
#
_entry.id   f4d2594b9c0e44d247c96e3b868a6301
#
_cell.length_a   1.000
_cell.length_b   1.000
_cell.length_c   1.000
_cell.angle_alpha   90.00
_cell.angle_beta   90.00
_cell.angle_gamma   90.00
#
_symmetry.space_group_name_H-M   'P 1'
#
loop_
_entity.id
_entity.type
_entity.pdbx_description
1 polymer ?
#
loop_
_entity_poly.entity_id
_entity_poly.type
_entity_poly.pdbx_seq_one_letter_code
_entity_poly.pdbx_strand_id
1 'polypeptide(L)'
;EVIHLNNYCVETSEVTGMDYTPLKEIEGVHHLNGVQAVAYARIRKTSGNDFRRAARQREVIYKIVEKAKNSSIATLNTVLDKIFPMIYTSLTEKEILSMGMDMLSYDIEDQTGFPFDHLYGDTVKEAMDGVDCVLPITLESNVIKLHEFLYPEDSYVPSNEVKTYSQEIIDKSGFGEESRLEHSEDGSLAAYRETDTESADTTENTADTQEESTADTTGDTQGYDESSLAQ
;
A
#
# COMPACT_ATOMS: atom_id res chain seq x y z
N GLU A 1 10.73 -0.93 5.98
CA GLU A 1 10.05 -0.27 4.85
C GLU A 1 11.03 0.30 3.81
N VAL A 2 12.15 0.93 4.20
CA VAL A 2 13.13 1.55 3.27
C VAL A 2 13.72 0.54 2.29
N ILE A 3 14.06 -0.67 2.75
CA ILE A 3 14.56 -1.75 1.89
C ILE A 3 13.54 -2.09 0.80
N HIS A 4 12.28 -2.29 1.19
CA HIS A 4 11.19 -2.58 0.25
C HIS A 4 10.97 -1.41 -0.72
N LEU A 5 10.97 -0.18 -0.22
CA LEU A 5 10.86 1.01 -1.05
C LEU A 5 11.96 1.04 -2.12
N ASN A 6 13.21 0.85 -1.73
CA ASN A 6 14.34 0.86 -2.66
C ASN A 6 14.23 -0.25 -3.70
N ASN A 7 13.77 -1.45 -3.33
CA ASN A 7 13.53 -2.55 -4.29
C ASN A 7 12.45 -2.18 -5.31
N TYR A 8 11.31 -1.60 -4.86
CA TYR A 8 10.26 -1.14 -5.78
C TYR A 8 10.68 0.08 -6.61
N CYS A 9 11.65 0.87 -6.17
CA CYS A 9 12.22 1.95 -6.97
C CYS A 9 12.93 1.42 -8.23
N VAL A 10 13.62 0.28 -8.15
CA VAL A 10 14.27 -0.36 -9.31
C VAL A 10 13.23 -0.62 -10.39
N GLU A 11 12.17 -1.37 -10.07
CA GLU A 11 11.10 -1.69 -11.02
C GLU A 11 10.41 -0.42 -11.57
N THR A 12 10.15 0.57 -10.70
CA THR A 12 9.48 1.80 -11.10
C THR A 12 10.36 2.63 -12.04
N SER A 13 11.65 2.69 -11.77
CA SER A 13 12.64 3.36 -12.62
C SER A 13 12.75 2.69 -14.00
N GLU A 14 12.81 1.36 -14.05
CA GLU A 14 12.84 0.59 -15.30
C GLU A 14 11.61 0.85 -16.18
N VAL A 15 10.42 0.88 -15.58
CA VAL A 15 9.14 1.10 -16.31
C VAL A 15 8.99 2.55 -16.78
N THR A 16 9.41 3.52 -15.96
CA THR A 16 9.20 4.94 -16.24
C THR A 16 10.36 5.59 -16.99
N GLY A 17 11.55 4.97 -16.99
CA GLY A 17 12.79 5.56 -17.48
C GLY A 17 13.28 6.74 -16.64
N MET A 18 12.78 6.89 -15.41
CA MET A 18 13.14 8.01 -14.51
C MET A 18 14.16 7.55 -13.48
N ASP A 19 15.18 8.36 -13.26
CA ASP A 19 16.21 8.08 -12.26
C ASP A 19 15.72 8.31 -10.83
N TYR A 20 16.30 7.59 -9.88
CA TYR A 20 16.10 7.79 -8.45
C TYR A 20 17.41 7.62 -7.67
N THR A 21 17.45 8.18 -6.46
CA THR A 21 18.51 7.91 -5.49
C THR A 21 17.96 7.04 -4.39
N PRO A 22 18.58 5.89 -4.05
CA PRO A 22 18.14 5.08 -2.93
C PRO A 22 18.08 5.87 -1.62
N LEU A 23 17.01 5.65 -0.85
CA LEU A 23 16.92 6.21 0.50
C LEU A 23 17.88 5.45 1.43
N LYS A 24 18.47 6.21 2.36
CA LYS A 24 19.25 5.62 3.46
C LYS A 24 18.28 5.11 4.53
N GLU A 25 18.68 4.05 5.22
CA GLU A 25 17.96 3.51 6.37
C GLU A 25 18.17 4.42 7.60
N ILE A 26 17.45 5.53 7.62
CA ILE A 26 17.46 6.50 8.74
C ILE A 26 16.01 6.72 9.12
N GLU A 27 15.70 6.60 10.39
CA GLU A 27 14.37 6.91 10.92
C GLU A 27 14.03 8.39 10.72
N GLY A 28 12.77 8.68 10.43
CA GLY A 28 12.27 10.05 10.31
C GLY A 28 11.47 10.32 9.03
N VAL A 29 11.15 11.59 8.84
CA VAL A 29 10.42 12.09 7.68
C VAL A 29 11.38 12.29 6.51
N HIS A 30 11.06 11.68 5.38
CA HIS A 30 11.86 11.75 4.16
C HIS A 30 11.08 12.44 3.03
N HIS A 31 11.78 13.30 2.30
CA HIS A 31 11.24 13.84 1.04
C HIS A 31 11.40 12.78 -0.06
N LEU A 32 10.29 12.34 -0.64
CA LEU A 32 10.26 11.38 -1.74
C LEU A 32 10.15 12.11 -3.09
N ASN A 33 10.92 11.68 -4.09
CA ASN A 33 10.68 12.05 -5.48
C ASN A 33 9.53 11.21 -6.08
N GLY A 34 9.16 11.47 -7.34
CA GLY A 34 8.03 10.78 -7.98
C GLY A 34 8.20 9.25 -8.05
N VAL A 35 9.41 8.76 -8.38
CA VAL A 35 9.71 7.32 -8.43
C VAL A 35 9.56 6.69 -7.04
N GLN A 36 10.11 7.35 -6.02
CA GLN A 36 10.04 6.88 -4.63
C GLN A 36 8.62 6.91 -4.08
N ALA A 37 7.83 7.94 -4.39
CA ALA A 37 6.43 8.02 -3.96
C ALA A 37 5.57 6.91 -4.58
N VAL A 38 5.75 6.61 -5.86
CA VAL A 38 5.08 5.49 -6.53
C VAL A 38 5.56 4.15 -5.95
N ALA A 39 6.86 4.00 -5.74
CA ALA A 39 7.44 2.80 -5.13
C ALA A 39 6.88 2.56 -3.73
N TYR A 40 6.79 3.60 -2.88
CA TYR A 40 6.18 3.53 -1.55
C TYR A 40 4.71 3.07 -1.60
N ALA A 41 3.91 3.65 -2.50
CA ALA A 41 2.52 3.27 -2.72
C ALA A 41 2.34 1.83 -3.23
N ARG A 42 3.40 1.20 -3.76
CA ARG A 42 3.40 -0.17 -4.29
C ARG A 42 3.87 -1.22 -3.29
N ILE A 43 4.48 -0.83 -2.16
CA ILE A 43 4.97 -1.79 -1.17
C ILE A 43 3.84 -2.72 -0.70
N ARG A 44 4.03 -4.02 -0.91
CA ARG A 44 3.08 -5.08 -0.57
C ARG A 44 3.67 -6.11 0.40
N LYS A 45 4.96 -6.40 0.27
CA LYS A 45 5.66 -7.43 1.05
C LYS A 45 6.03 -6.93 2.46
N THR A 46 5.02 -6.59 3.26
CA THR A 46 5.15 -6.22 4.67
C THR A 46 3.92 -6.74 5.41
N SER A 47 4.00 -6.88 6.74
CA SER A 47 2.83 -7.25 7.54
C SER A 47 1.62 -6.36 7.19
N GLY A 48 0.42 -6.95 7.07
CA GLY A 48 -0.80 -6.23 6.67
C GLY A 48 -1.02 -6.09 5.15
N ASN A 49 -0.16 -6.71 4.31
CA ASN A 49 -0.38 -6.95 2.87
C ASN A 49 -1.08 -5.80 2.10
N ASP A 50 -2.22 -6.09 1.48
CA ASP A 50 -2.96 -5.16 0.62
C ASP A 50 -3.62 -4.01 1.37
N PHE A 51 -3.99 -4.18 2.64
CA PHE A 51 -4.58 -3.10 3.45
C PHE A 51 -3.54 -2.03 3.77
N ARG A 52 -2.32 -2.42 4.13
CA ARG A 52 -1.21 -1.48 4.30
C ARG A 52 -0.80 -0.80 2.99
N ARG A 53 -0.86 -1.52 1.87
CA ARG A 53 -0.65 -0.92 0.55
C ARG A 53 -1.71 0.15 0.27
N ALA A 54 -2.99 -0.16 0.49
CA ALA A 54 -4.07 0.82 0.33
C ALA A 54 -3.91 2.04 1.26
N ALA A 55 -3.48 1.83 2.50
CA ALA A 55 -3.17 2.93 3.43
C ALA A 55 -2.04 3.82 2.91
N ARG A 56 -0.92 3.24 2.42
CA ARG A 56 0.18 4.00 1.80
C ARG A 56 -0.27 4.77 0.56
N GLN A 57 -1.14 4.18 -0.27
CA GLN A 57 -1.71 4.88 -1.43
C GLN A 57 -2.52 6.10 -1.00
N ARG A 58 -3.39 5.97 0.00
CA ARG A 58 -4.15 7.10 0.56
C ARG A 58 -3.23 8.18 1.11
N GLU A 59 -2.18 7.79 1.86
CA GLU A 59 -1.18 8.73 2.39
C GLU A 59 -0.49 9.52 1.27
N VAL A 60 -0.05 8.85 0.19
CA VAL A 60 0.56 9.53 -0.96
C VAL A 60 -0.42 10.50 -1.61
N ILE A 61 -1.68 10.10 -1.82
CA ILE A 61 -2.72 10.99 -2.37
C ILE A 61 -2.93 12.19 -1.47
N TYR A 62 -3.05 11.98 -0.15
CA TYR A 62 -3.19 13.06 0.82
C TYR A 62 -2.04 14.06 0.73
N LYS A 63 -0.80 13.58 0.69
CA LYS A 63 0.40 14.43 0.54
C LYS A 63 0.47 15.15 -0.80
N ILE A 64 -0.04 14.56 -1.87
CA ILE A 64 -0.16 15.23 -3.18
C ILE A 64 -1.17 16.37 -3.10
N VAL A 65 -2.35 16.14 -2.51
CA VAL A 65 -3.40 17.18 -2.34
C VAL A 65 -2.86 18.31 -1.47
N GLU A 66 -2.24 18.01 -0.32
CA GLU A 66 -1.62 19.01 0.56
C GLU A 66 -0.59 19.87 -0.21
N LYS A 67 0.27 19.22 -1.00
CA LYS A 67 1.26 19.92 -1.82
C LYS A 67 0.63 20.76 -2.93
N ALA A 68 -0.42 20.25 -3.57
CA ALA A 68 -1.14 20.98 -4.61
C ALA A 68 -1.80 22.25 -4.05
N LYS A 69 -2.46 22.15 -2.88
CA LYS A 69 -3.08 23.32 -2.19
C LYS A 69 -2.06 24.41 -1.85
N ASN A 70 -0.82 24.03 -1.57
CA ASN A 70 0.27 24.95 -1.25
C ASN A 70 1.10 25.37 -2.47
N SER A 71 0.72 24.96 -3.69
CA SER A 71 1.43 25.27 -4.93
C SER A 71 0.86 26.51 -5.60
N SER A 72 1.69 27.19 -6.43
CA SER A 72 1.20 28.31 -7.25
C SER A 72 0.32 27.80 -8.40
N ILE A 73 -0.63 28.64 -8.84
CA ILE A 73 -1.48 28.34 -10.00
C ILE A 73 -0.65 28.03 -11.25
N ALA A 74 0.48 28.74 -11.44
CA ALA A 74 1.39 28.47 -12.55
C ALA A 74 1.99 27.07 -12.49
N THR A 75 2.36 26.60 -11.28
CA THR A 75 2.85 25.23 -11.06
C THR A 75 1.76 24.21 -11.35
N LEU A 76 0.53 24.44 -10.87
CA LEU A 76 -0.61 23.55 -11.11
C LEU A 76 -0.92 23.45 -12.60
N ASN A 77 -0.97 24.55 -13.33
CA ASN A 77 -1.17 24.54 -14.79
C ASN A 77 -0.09 23.72 -15.50
N THR A 78 1.19 23.88 -15.12
CA THR A 78 2.29 23.11 -15.71
C THR A 78 2.12 21.60 -15.45
N VAL A 79 1.61 21.21 -14.27
CA VAL A 79 1.32 19.81 -13.93
C VAL A 79 0.16 19.29 -14.76
N LEU A 80 -0.94 20.08 -14.86
CA LEU A 80 -2.13 19.72 -15.63
C LEU A 80 -1.82 19.53 -17.12
N ASP A 81 -1.05 20.43 -17.72
CA ASP A 81 -0.62 20.35 -19.13
C ASP A 81 0.14 19.03 -19.42
N LYS A 82 0.88 18.52 -18.44
CA LYS A 82 1.61 17.24 -18.57
C LYS A 82 0.72 16.01 -18.33
N ILE A 83 -0.27 16.13 -17.46
CA ILE A 83 -1.10 14.99 -17.04
C ILE A 83 -2.29 14.80 -17.98
N PHE A 84 -2.94 15.86 -18.45
CA PHE A 84 -4.12 15.77 -19.31
C PHE A 84 -3.96 14.87 -20.53
N PRO A 85 -2.85 14.91 -21.28
CA PRO A 85 -2.65 14.01 -22.41
C PRO A 85 -2.59 12.51 -22.03
N MET A 86 -2.40 12.20 -20.73
CA MET A 86 -2.25 10.84 -20.21
C MET A 86 -3.55 10.31 -19.59
N ILE A 87 -4.59 11.14 -19.45
CA ILE A 87 -5.85 10.77 -18.81
C ILE A 87 -6.92 10.51 -19.87
N TYR A 88 -7.58 9.35 -19.75
CA TYR A 88 -8.78 9.03 -20.51
C TYR A 88 -9.99 9.15 -19.58
N THR A 89 -10.87 10.10 -19.87
CA THR A 89 -12.05 10.41 -19.06
C THR A 89 -13.20 10.85 -19.94
N SER A 90 -14.44 10.70 -19.46
CA SER A 90 -15.64 11.27 -20.08
C SER A 90 -15.85 12.74 -19.73
N LEU A 91 -15.07 13.30 -18.80
CA LEU A 91 -15.14 14.71 -18.42
C LEU A 91 -14.44 15.56 -19.47
N THR A 92 -15.00 16.72 -19.76
CA THR A 92 -14.36 17.74 -20.59
C THR A 92 -13.29 18.51 -19.79
N GLU A 93 -12.30 19.09 -20.48
CA GLU A 93 -11.27 19.94 -19.83
C GLU A 93 -11.89 21.07 -19.00
N LYS A 94 -13.00 21.66 -19.46
CA LYS A 94 -13.71 22.72 -18.74
C LYS A 94 -14.31 22.23 -17.42
N GLU A 95 -14.90 21.03 -17.41
CA GLU A 95 -15.43 20.42 -16.19
C GLU A 95 -14.31 20.10 -15.21
N ILE A 96 -13.19 19.54 -15.69
CA ILE A 96 -12.03 19.23 -14.84
C ILE A 96 -11.44 20.51 -14.23
N LEU A 97 -11.30 21.58 -15.01
CA LEU A 97 -10.81 22.86 -14.50
C LEU A 97 -11.77 23.48 -13.48
N SER A 98 -13.08 23.43 -13.73
CA SER A 98 -14.09 23.90 -12.77
C SER A 98 -14.01 23.14 -11.46
N MET A 99 -13.99 21.81 -11.51
CA MET A 99 -13.85 20.94 -10.33
C MET A 99 -12.52 21.16 -9.61
N GLY A 100 -11.43 21.39 -10.38
CA GLY A 100 -10.11 21.65 -9.82
C GLY A 100 -10.04 22.99 -9.05
N MET A 101 -10.78 24.02 -9.48
CA MET A 101 -10.88 25.26 -8.73
C MET A 101 -11.67 25.10 -7.42
N ASP A 102 -12.77 24.34 -7.47
CA ASP A 102 -13.56 24.02 -6.28
C ASP A 102 -12.76 23.15 -5.29
N MET A 103 -11.92 22.25 -5.79
CA MET A 103 -11.09 21.36 -4.98
C MET A 103 -10.12 22.10 -4.04
N LEU A 104 -9.71 23.33 -4.40
CA LEU A 104 -8.86 24.14 -3.53
C LEU A 104 -9.59 24.61 -2.26
N SER A 105 -10.92 24.61 -2.26
CA SER A 105 -11.76 24.95 -1.11
C SER A 105 -12.15 23.76 -0.24
N TYR A 106 -11.90 22.53 -0.70
CA TYR A 106 -12.21 21.32 0.07
C TYR A 106 -11.01 20.90 0.94
N ASP A 107 -11.32 20.39 2.11
CA ASP A 107 -10.37 19.73 3.00
C ASP A 107 -10.68 18.23 3.08
N ILE A 108 -9.64 17.43 3.18
CA ILE A 108 -9.79 16.02 3.50
C ILE A 108 -9.80 15.92 5.02
N GLU A 109 -11.01 15.78 5.60
CA GLU A 109 -11.18 15.71 7.06
C GLU A 109 -10.71 14.36 7.60
N ASP A 110 -11.06 13.28 6.89
CA ASP A 110 -10.68 11.93 7.30
C ASP A 110 -10.55 11.00 6.10
N GLN A 111 -9.97 9.82 6.32
CA GLN A 111 -9.80 8.79 5.29
C GLN A 111 -9.88 7.40 5.90
N THR A 112 -10.58 6.50 5.25
CA THR A 112 -10.74 5.14 5.70
C THR A 112 -10.72 4.13 4.55
N GLY A 113 -10.70 2.84 4.89
CA GLY A 113 -10.89 1.73 3.95
C GLY A 113 -12.17 0.98 4.24
N PHE A 114 -12.78 0.42 3.21
CA PHE A 114 -13.93 -0.46 3.31
C PHE A 114 -13.56 -1.87 2.81
N PRO A 115 -13.99 -2.96 3.46
CA PRO A 115 -14.78 -3.02 4.69
C PRO A 115 -13.98 -2.61 5.94
N PHE A 116 -14.65 -2.05 6.97
CA PHE A 116 -14.03 -1.67 8.24
C PHE A 116 -13.65 -2.92 9.05
N ASP A 117 -14.64 -3.79 9.29
CA ASP A 117 -14.45 -5.06 9.96
C ASP A 117 -14.44 -6.18 8.92
N HIS A 118 -13.36 -6.92 8.86
CA HIS A 118 -13.17 -7.95 7.84
C HIS A 118 -12.21 -9.04 8.30
N LEU A 119 -12.36 -10.21 7.69
CA LEU A 119 -11.41 -11.32 7.77
C LEU A 119 -10.79 -11.59 6.38
N TYR A 120 -9.60 -12.14 6.38
CA TYR A 120 -8.88 -12.59 5.19
C TYR A 120 -7.84 -13.65 5.59
N GLY A 121 -7.13 -14.20 4.62
CA GLY A 121 -6.09 -15.21 4.86
C GLY A 121 -6.59 -16.64 4.74
N ASP A 122 -5.78 -17.59 5.22
CA ASP A 122 -5.98 -19.02 4.95
C ASP A 122 -7.31 -19.55 5.52
N THR A 123 -7.73 -19.09 6.68
CA THR A 123 -9.01 -19.51 7.28
C THR A 123 -10.21 -19.09 6.41
N VAL A 124 -10.22 -17.87 5.88
CA VAL A 124 -11.27 -17.42 4.96
C VAL A 124 -11.19 -18.18 3.64
N LYS A 125 -9.98 -18.37 3.12
CA LYS A 125 -9.74 -19.11 1.89
C LYS A 125 -10.24 -20.57 1.99
N GLU A 126 -10.01 -21.21 3.12
CA GLU A 126 -10.51 -22.58 3.39
C GLU A 126 -12.05 -22.59 3.42
N ALA A 127 -12.68 -21.64 4.12
CA ALA A 127 -14.15 -21.52 4.19
C ALA A 127 -14.81 -21.14 2.87
N MET A 128 -14.05 -20.53 1.95
CA MET A 128 -14.51 -20.07 0.63
C MET A 128 -14.01 -20.94 -0.52
N ASP A 129 -13.89 -22.25 -0.31
CA ASP A 129 -13.52 -23.25 -1.34
C ASP A 129 -12.17 -22.93 -2.04
N GLY A 130 -11.20 -22.39 -1.30
CA GLY A 130 -9.89 -22.04 -1.83
C GLY A 130 -9.80 -20.67 -2.51
N VAL A 131 -10.87 -19.88 -2.48
CA VAL A 131 -10.90 -18.53 -3.04
C VAL A 131 -10.26 -17.53 -2.06
N ASP A 132 -9.23 -16.84 -2.51
CA ASP A 132 -8.59 -15.77 -1.74
C ASP A 132 -9.45 -14.50 -1.83
N CYS A 133 -10.10 -14.13 -0.75
CA CYS A 133 -11.03 -13.00 -0.69
C CYS A 133 -10.98 -12.29 0.67
N VAL A 134 -11.56 -11.10 0.70
CA VAL A 134 -11.80 -10.32 1.93
C VAL A 134 -13.27 -10.43 2.28
N LEU A 135 -13.53 -10.89 3.49
CA LEU A 135 -14.87 -11.17 3.99
C LEU A 135 -15.30 -10.08 4.98
N PRO A 136 -16.36 -9.29 4.70
CA PRO A 136 -16.85 -8.31 5.65
C PRO A 136 -17.54 -8.99 6.86
N ILE A 137 -17.33 -8.49 8.06
CA ILE A 137 -17.93 -8.99 9.31
C ILE A 137 -18.76 -7.89 9.98
N THR A 138 -20.04 -7.77 9.69
CA THR A 138 -20.79 -8.35 8.58
C THR A 138 -20.95 -7.33 7.46
N LEU A 139 -21.51 -7.68 6.28
CA LEU A 139 -21.77 -6.65 5.26
C LEU A 139 -22.74 -5.58 5.81
N GLU A 140 -23.81 -6.01 6.50
CA GLU A 140 -24.80 -5.09 7.08
C GLU A 140 -24.15 -4.07 8.03
N SER A 141 -23.36 -4.52 9.00
CA SER A 141 -22.71 -3.64 9.96
C SER A 141 -21.65 -2.73 9.32
N ASN A 142 -20.93 -3.23 8.31
CA ASN A 142 -19.97 -2.42 7.56
C ASN A 142 -20.64 -1.31 6.75
N VAL A 143 -21.81 -1.59 6.15
CA VAL A 143 -22.59 -0.57 5.42
C VAL A 143 -23.14 0.49 6.35
N ILE A 144 -23.59 0.12 7.56
CA ILE A 144 -23.98 1.09 8.61
C ILE A 144 -22.80 2.01 8.94
N LYS A 145 -21.64 1.45 9.26
CA LYS A 145 -20.42 2.23 9.55
C LYS A 145 -19.98 3.13 8.39
N LEU A 146 -20.17 2.66 7.16
CA LEU A 146 -19.85 3.49 5.97
C LEU A 146 -20.76 4.72 5.91
N HIS A 147 -22.05 4.55 6.16
CA HIS A 147 -22.99 5.67 6.19
C HIS A 147 -22.70 6.63 7.34
N GLU A 148 -22.39 6.13 8.52
CA GLU A 148 -21.97 6.94 9.68
C GLU A 148 -20.71 7.76 9.37
N PHE A 149 -19.74 7.15 8.67
CA PHE A 149 -18.51 7.84 8.26
C PHE A 149 -18.77 8.95 7.22
N LEU A 150 -19.62 8.68 6.22
CA LEU A 150 -19.89 9.62 5.12
C LEU A 150 -20.91 10.70 5.50
N TYR A 151 -21.86 10.37 6.38
CA TYR A 151 -23.00 11.22 6.74
C TYR A 151 -23.25 11.13 8.25
N PRO A 152 -22.35 11.68 9.09
CA PRO A 152 -22.40 11.47 10.56
C PRO A 152 -23.66 12.03 11.22
N GLU A 153 -24.34 12.98 10.57
CA GLU A 153 -25.59 13.59 11.08
C GLU A 153 -26.84 12.80 10.68
N ASP A 154 -26.72 11.83 9.76
CA ASP A 154 -27.84 11.06 9.24
C ASP A 154 -27.92 9.66 9.88
N SER A 155 -29.10 9.24 10.27
CA SER A 155 -29.33 7.86 10.68
C SER A 155 -29.62 6.99 9.46
N TYR A 156 -28.85 5.92 9.29
CA TYR A 156 -29.00 4.98 8.19
C TYR A 156 -29.60 3.65 8.66
N VAL A 157 -30.55 3.14 7.89
CA VAL A 157 -31.13 1.79 8.09
C VAL A 157 -30.86 0.98 6.82
N PRO A 158 -30.16 -0.16 6.92
CA PRO A 158 -29.86 -1.01 5.79
C PRO A 158 -31.11 -1.49 5.03
N SER A 159 -31.03 -1.49 3.70
CA SER A 159 -32.09 -2.03 2.84
C SER A 159 -32.23 -3.54 3.03
N ASN A 160 -33.39 -4.09 2.63
CA ASN A 160 -33.57 -5.53 2.65
C ASN A 160 -32.56 -6.28 1.76
N GLU A 161 -32.11 -5.67 0.67
CA GLU A 161 -31.08 -6.25 -0.20
C GLU A 161 -29.75 -6.38 0.52
N VAL A 162 -29.31 -5.34 1.23
CA VAL A 162 -28.08 -5.37 2.05
C VAL A 162 -28.16 -6.48 3.09
N LYS A 163 -29.29 -6.60 3.78
CA LYS A 163 -29.51 -7.65 4.79
C LYS A 163 -29.49 -9.05 4.18
N THR A 164 -30.12 -9.21 3.01
CA THR A 164 -30.13 -10.50 2.29
C THR A 164 -28.72 -10.90 1.89
N TYR A 165 -27.95 -10.01 1.25
CA TYR A 165 -26.56 -10.30 0.88
C TYR A 165 -25.66 -10.53 2.09
N SER A 166 -25.89 -9.80 3.19
CA SER A 166 -25.16 -10.02 4.43
C SER A 166 -25.39 -11.44 4.96
N GLN A 167 -26.64 -11.89 4.97
CA GLN A 167 -26.98 -13.23 5.40
C GLN A 167 -26.43 -14.32 4.47
N GLU A 168 -26.50 -14.11 3.15
CA GLU A 168 -25.91 -15.04 2.19
C GLU A 168 -24.39 -15.21 2.35
N ILE A 169 -23.68 -14.13 2.70
CA ILE A 169 -22.26 -14.18 3.00
C ILE A 169 -22.00 -14.99 4.25
N ILE A 170 -22.78 -14.77 5.32
CA ILE A 170 -22.68 -15.51 6.58
C ILE A 170 -22.94 -17.01 6.34
N ASP A 171 -24.03 -17.33 5.65
CA ASP A 171 -24.43 -18.72 5.37
C ASP A 171 -23.38 -19.49 4.55
N LYS A 172 -22.70 -18.78 3.63
CA LYS A 172 -21.65 -19.36 2.79
C LYS A 172 -20.33 -19.53 3.52
N SER A 173 -19.94 -18.54 4.29
CA SER A 173 -18.61 -18.48 4.90
C SER A 173 -18.55 -19.11 6.28
N GLY A 174 -19.70 -19.14 7.00
CA GLY A 174 -19.77 -19.51 8.40
C GLY A 174 -19.28 -18.41 9.36
N PHE A 175 -18.98 -17.19 8.86
CA PHE A 175 -18.51 -16.09 9.69
C PHE A 175 -19.57 -15.00 9.82
N GLY A 176 -20.06 -14.76 11.04
CA GLY A 176 -21.03 -13.73 11.39
C GLY A 176 -20.49 -12.69 12.39
N GLU A 177 -21.38 -12.01 13.09
CA GLU A 177 -21.02 -10.98 14.09
C GLU A 177 -20.12 -11.53 15.21
N GLU A 178 -20.28 -12.79 15.59
CA GLU A 178 -19.48 -13.49 16.58
C GLU A 178 -18.03 -13.67 16.16
N SER A 179 -17.76 -13.54 14.87
CA SER A 179 -16.40 -13.63 14.29
C SER A 179 -15.70 -12.28 14.23
N ARG A 180 -16.34 -11.23 14.72
CA ARG A 180 -15.77 -9.88 14.77
C ARG A 180 -14.58 -9.87 15.73
N LEU A 181 -13.45 -9.43 15.21
CA LEU A 181 -12.25 -9.25 16.00
C LEU A 181 -12.26 -7.88 16.66
N GLU A 182 -11.81 -7.82 17.91
CA GLU A 182 -11.55 -6.54 18.57
C GLU A 182 -10.37 -5.84 17.88
N HIS A 183 -10.56 -4.58 17.55
CA HIS A 183 -9.47 -3.75 17.06
C HIS A 183 -8.55 -3.38 18.22
N SER A 184 -7.23 -3.46 18.00
CA SER A 184 -6.27 -2.85 18.90
C SER A 184 -6.37 -1.32 18.83
N GLU A 185 -5.86 -0.60 19.87
CA GLU A 185 -5.89 0.87 19.96
C GLU A 185 -5.24 1.57 18.75
N ASP A 186 -4.38 0.89 17.99
CA ASP A 186 -3.73 1.37 16.76
C ASP A 186 -4.56 1.10 15.48
N GLY A 187 -5.80 0.60 15.61
CA GLY A 187 -6.66 0.26 14.48
C GLY A 187 -6.27 -1.01 13.73
N SER A 188 -5.33 -1.80 14.24
CA SER A 188 -4.99 -3.10 13.69
C SER A 188 -5.98 -4.18 14.17
N LEU A 189 -6.30 -5.15 13.30
CA LEU A 189 -7.09 -6.33 13.67
C LEU A 189 -6.24 -7.24 14.57
N ALA A 190 -6.63 -7.36 15.84
CA ALA A 190 -5.73 -7.80 16.88
C ALA A 190 -5.27 -9.26 16.79
N ALA A 191 -6.06 -10.24 16.46
CA ALA A 191 -5.68 -11.63 16.69
C ALA A 191 -5.29 -12.43 15.43
N TYR A 192 -5.84 -12.11 14.27
CA TYR A 192 -5.60 -12.86 13.03
C TYR A 192 -4.34 -12.43 12.26
N ARG A 193 -3.77 -11.27 12.57
CA ARG A 193 -2.54 -10.78 11.94
C ARG A 193 -1.26 -11.37 12.53
N GLU A 194 -1.28 -11.76 13.80
CA GLU A 194 -0.08 -12.32 14.46
C GLU A 194 0.18 -13.77 14.05
N THR A 195 -0.86 -14.56 13.77
CA THR A 195 -0.70 -15.96 13.36
C THR A 195 -0.27 -16.13 11.91
N ASP A 196 -0.66 -15.20 11.00
CA ASP A 196 -0.26 -15.27 9.59
C ASP A 196 1.16 -14.72 9.34
N THR A 197 1.74 -13.97 10.29
CA THR A 197 3.09 -13.41 10.16
C THR A 197 4.18 -14.34 10.70
N GLU A 198 3.89 -15.24 11.64
CA GLU A 198 4.88 -16.18 12.17
C GLU A 198 5.18 -17.35 11.21
N SER A 199 4.26 -17.69 10.30
CA SER A 199 4.50 -18.76 9.32
C SER A 199 5.23 -18.32 8.04
N ALA A 200 5.36 -17.02 7.77
CA ALA A 200 6.04 -16.51 6.57
C ALA A 200 7.52 -16.15 6.80
N ASP A 201 7.95 -15.97 8.06
CA ASP A 201 9.32 -15.52 8.38
C ASP A 201 10.27 -16.65 8.84
N THR A 202 9.76 -17.90 8.95
CA THR A 202 10.58 -19.04 9.43
C THR A 202 11.16 -19.92 8.31
N THR A 203 10.95 -19.59 7.03
CA THR A 203 11.45 -20.40 5.91
C THR A 203 12.57 -19.79 5.08
N GLU A 204 13.07 -18.60 5.40
CA GLU A 204 14.18 -17.99 4.64
C GLU A 204 15.52 -17.86 5.39
N ASN A 205 15.69 -18.48 6.58
CA ASN A 205 16.95 -18.35 7.33
C ASN A 205 17.63 -19.66 7.69
N THR A 206 17.59 -20.68 6.82
CA THR A 206 18.42 -21.89 6.96
C THR A 206 18.96 -22.34 5.62
N ALA A 207 19.79 -21.51 4.99
CA ALA A 207 20.75 -21.95 3.98
C ALA A 207 21.83 -20.89 3.84
N ASP A 208 22.76 -20.83 4.78
CA ASP A 208 24.17 -20.57 4.50
C ASP A 208 24.97 -20.62 5.81
N THR A 209 25.31 -21.83 6.25
CA THR A 209 26.46 -22.05 7.12
C THR A 209 26.84 -23.53 7.05
N GLN A 210 27.75 -23.82 6.17
CA GLN A 210 28.79 -24.86 6.19
C GLN A 210 29.43 -24.92 4.81
N GLU A 211 30.66 -24.43 4.66
CA GLU A 211 31.85 -25.26 4.80
C GLU A 211 33.09 -24.37 4.81
N GLU A 212 33.72 -24.29 5.92
CA GLU A 212 35.12 -23.94 6.02
C GLU A 212 35.86 -25.19 6.47
N SER A 213 36.68 -25.75 5.59
CA SER A 213 37.71 -26.74 5.97
C SER A 213 38.88 -26.71 5.00
N THR A 214 39.92 -26.08 5.48
CA THR A 214 41.34 -26.47 5.42
C THR A 214 41.97 -27.00 4.15
N ALA A 215 43.05 -26.35 3.76
CA ALA A 215 44.46 -26.78 3.61
C ALA A 215 45.15 -25.95 2.56
N ASP A 216 46.06 -25.16 2.92
CA ASP A 216 47.51 -25.34 3.15
C ASP A 216 48.37 -25.29 1.87
N THR A 217 49.32 -24.35 1.91
CA THR A 217 50.72 -24.40 1.44
C THR A 217 51.10 -23.96 0.03
N THR A 218 51.97 -22.97 0.08
CA THR A 218 53.13 -22.68 -0.71
C THR A 218 53.02 -21.93 -2.06
N GLY A 219 53.58 -20.76 -2.03
CA GLY A 219 54.85 -20.38 -2.73
C GLY A 219 54.63 -19.81 -4.13
N ASP A 220 54.88 -18.61 -4.38
CA ASP A 220 56.14 -18.08 -4.85
C ASP A 220 55.98 -16.68 -5.48
N THR A 221 56.93 -15.88 -5.24
CA THR A 221 57.31 -14.56 -5.72
C THR A 221 57.33 -14.38 -7.23
N GLN A 222 56.98 -13.18 -7.69
CA GLN A 222 57.61 -12.29 -8.71
C GLN A 222 56.50 -11.34 -9.24
N GLY A 223 56.47 -10.01 -9.10
CA GLY A 223 57.49 -9.05 -9.44
C GLY A 223 57.35 -8.64 -10.92
N TYR A 224 56.96 -7.40 -11.15
CA TYR A 224 57.20 -6.49 -12.29
C TYR A 224 55.93 -5.64 -12.52
N ASP A 225 55.97 -4.41 -12.29
CA ASP A 225 56.64 -3.20 -12.82
C ASP A 225 55.68 -2.35 -13.64
N GLU A 226 55.80 -1.11 -13.36
CA GLU A 226 55.08 0.06 -13.84
C GLU A 226 55.06 0.24 -15.37
N SER A 227 54.11 1.06 -15.71
CA SER A 227 54.18 2.14 -16.72
C SER A 227 53.55 1.93 -18.09
N SER A 228 52.81 2.95 -18.40
CA SER A 228 52.67 3.67 -19.67
C SER A 228 51.26 3.82 -20.19
N LEU A 229 50.76 5.04 -20.01
CA LEU A 229 50.49 6.09 -21.02
C LEU A 229 49.34 5.85 -22.01
N ALA A 230 48.38 6.73 -21.85
CA ALA A 230 47.80 7.66 -22.82
C ALA A 230 47.39 7.12 -24.21
N GLN A 231 46.13 7.11 -24.47
CA GLN A 231 45.47 7.97 -25.48
C GLN A 231 44.00 8.03 -25.23
#